data_51d1a3ea5b018d2fb962b4a266b301f2
#
_entry.id   51d1a3ea5b018d2fb962b4a266b301f2
#
_cell.length_a   1.000
_cell.length_b   1.000
_cell.length_c   1.000
_cell.angle_alpha   90.00
_cell.angle_beta   90.00
_cell.angle_gamma   90.00
#
_symmetry.space_group_name_H-M   'P 1'
#
loop_
_entity.id
_entity.type
_entity.pdbx_description
1 polymer ?
#
loop_
_entity_poly.entity_id
_entity_poly.type
_entity_poly.pdbx_seq_one_letter_code
_entity_poly.pdbx_strand_id
1 'polypeptide(L)'
;MGKARLLIVEDDIDIGNMLKIFFAGMDFEVDVAVRGSDALEKTKNVLPHLIVLDIMLPDIDGYEVCRNLRTNMRTSHIPVIFLTQKDERSDKLQGLELGADDYITKPFDIEELKLRVQGAIRRAERESLTDPRSGLPAGRLIENRLREIIREK
;
A
#
# COMPACT_ATOMS: atom_id res chain seq x y z
N MET A 1 19.74 4.90 7.09
CA MET A 1 18.45 4.30 6.73
C MET A 1 17.85 5.03 5.58
N GLY A 2 17.34 4.33 4.62
CA GLY A 2 16.66 4.93 3.50
C GLY A 2 15.27 5.42 3.87
N LYS A 3 14.74 6.32 3.07
CA LYS A 3 13.37 6.79 3.24
C LYS A 3 12.39 5.69 2.84
N ALA A 4 11.21 5.70 3.44
CA ALA A 4 10.14 4.83 3.00
C ALA A 4 9.68 5.29 1.61
N ARG A 5 9.39 4.33 0.74
CA ARG A 5 8.97 4.62 -0.63
C ARG A 5 7.47 4.46 -0.75
N LEU A 6 6.84 5.49 -1.31
CA LEU A 6 5.40 5.55 -1.49
C LEU A 6 5.08 5.65 -2.97
N LEU A 7 4.26 4.76 -3.47
CA LEU A 7 3.77 4.84 -4.86
C LEU A 7 2.34 5.32 -4.82
N ILE A 8 2.08 6.41 -5.55
CA ILE A 8 0.74 6.96 -5.67
C ILE A 8 0.24 6.70 -7.08
N VAL A 9 -0.90 6.01 -7.19
CA VAL A 9 -1.50 5.69 -8.48
C VAL A 9 -2.76 6.52 -8.62
N GLU A 10 -2.66 7.59 -9.40
CA GLU A 10 -3.68 8.61 -9.49
C GLU A 10 -3.60 9.28 -10.85
N ASP A 11 -4.70 9.26 -11.62
CA ASP A 11 -4.70 9.90 -12.94
C ASP A 11 -4.97 11.40 -12.89
N ASP A 12 -5.50 11.91 -11.79
CA ASP A 12 -5.66 13.36 -11.60
C ASP A 12 -4.30 13.94 -11.24
N ILE A 13 -3.74 14.72 -12.18
CA ILE A 13 -2.38 15.22 -12.03
C ILE A 13 -2.26 16.16 -10.83
N ASP A 14 -3.29 16.96 -10.58
CA ASP A 14 -3.26 17.90 -9.45
C ASP A 14 -3.26 17.17 -8.12
N ILE A 15 -4.08 16.15 -7.97
CA ILE A 15 -4.11 15.35 -6.75
C ILE A 15 -2.79 14.61 -6.57
N GLY A 16 -2.30 14.01 -7.64
CA GLY A 16 -1.03 13.29 -7.59
C GLY A 16 0.12 14.18 -7.16
N ASN A 17 0.21 15.39 -7.74
CA ASN A 17 1.26 16.34 -7.39
C ASN A 17 1.12 16.83 -5.94
N MET A 18 -0.10 17.10 -5.50
CA MET A 18 -0.35 17.53 -4.13
C MET A 18 0.14 16.47 -3.14
N LEU A 19 -0.23 15.22 -3.39
CA LEU A 19 0.17 14.13 -2.51
C LEU A 19 1.68 13.92 -2.53
N LYS A 20 2.28 14.04 -3.72
CA LYS A 20 3.73 13.89 -3.83
C LYS A 20 4.46 14.94 -3.01
N ILE A 21 4.04 16.19 -3.11
CA ILE A 21 4.67 17.28 -2.38
C ILE A 21 4.49 17.09 -0.88
N PHE A 22 3.27 16.74 -0.46
CA PHE A 22 2.97 16.56 0.95
C PHE A 22 3.81 15.47 1.58
N PHE A 23 3.83 14.29 0.96
CA PHE A 23 4.55 13.15 1.54
C PHE A 23 6.07 13.28 1.37
N ALA A 24 6.54 13.92 0.31
CA ALA A 24 7.97 14.19 0.18
C ALA A 24 8.43 15.12 1.32
N GLY A 25 7.59 16.05 1.72
CA GLY A 25 7.87 16.92 2.86
C GLY A 25 7.90 16.18 4.19
N MET A 26 7.36 14.96 4.24
CA MET A 26 7.36 14.12 5.42
C MET A 26 8.41 13.01 5.34
N ASP A 27 9.40 13.21 4.49
CA ASP A 27 10.55 12.32 4.38
C ASP A 27 10.25 10.98 3.70
N PHE A 28 9.26 10.97 2.81
CA PHE A 28 9.01 9.83 1.93
C PHE A 28 9.65 10.05 0.58
N GLU A 29 10.11 8.95 -0.05
CA GLU A 29 10.39 8.98 -1.48
C GLU A 29 9.08 8.65 -2.19
N VAL A 30 8.61 9.56 -3.03
CA VAL A 30 7.29 9.43 -3.63
C VAL A 30 7.42 9.34 -5.15
N ASP A 31 6.77 8.34 -5.73
CA ASP A 31 6.62 8.22 -7.17
C ASP A 31 5.14 8.23 -7.50
N VAL A 32 4.79 8.71 -8.69
CA VAL A 32 3.40 8.80 -9.10
C VAL A 32 3.22 8.08 -10.43
N ALA A 33 2.24 7.20 -10.50
CA ALA A 33 1.82 6.54 -11.73
C ALA A 33 0.42 7.05 -12.07
N VAL A 34 0.19 7.39 -13.35
CA VAL A 34 -1.10 7.92 -13.77
C VAL A 34 -2.01 6.85 -14.36
N ARG A 35 -1.50 5.64 -14.51
CA ARG A 35 -2.25 4.50 -15.06
C ARG A 35 -1.93 3.25 -14.25
N GLY A 36 -2.86 2.30 -14.28
CA GLY A 36 -2.65 1.03 -13.60
C GLY A 36 -1.49 0.24 -14.16
N SER A 37 -1.36 0.18 -15.49
CA SER A 37 -0.25 -0.54 -16.12
C SER A 37 1.09 0.07 -15.76
N ASP A 38 1.14 1.40 -15.64
CA ASP A 38 2.35 2.10 -15.26
C ASP A 38 2.75 1.75 -13.82
N ALA A 39 1.74 1.67 -12.93
CA ALA A 39 1.97 1.27 -11.56
C ALA A 39 2.58 -0.12 -11.46
N LEU A 40 2.01 -1.07 -12.21
CA LEU A 40 2.52 -2.43 -12.20
C LEU A 40 3.94 -2.50 -12.73
N GLU A 41 4.24 -1.72 -13.76
CA GLU A 41 5.60 -1.68 -14.31
C GLU A 41 6.59 -1.12 -13.31
N LYS A 42 6.20 -0.05 -12.60
CA LYS A 42 7.08 0.57 -11.61
C LYS A 42 7.41 -0.39 -10.46
N THR A 43 6.47 -1.22 -10.05
CA THR A 43 6.72 -2.18 -8.96
C THR A 43 7.67 -3.29 -9.36
N LYS A 44 7.88 -3.52 -10.65
CA LYS A 44 8.87 -4.48 -11.10
C LYS A 44 10.29 -3.98 -10.86
N ASN A 45 10.48 -2.68 -10.89
CA ASN A 45 11.81 -2.09 -10.77
C ASN A 45 12.17 -1.73 -9.33
N VAL A 46 11.23 -1.10 -8.62
CA VAL A 46 11.44 -0.66 -7.25
C VAL A 46 10.20 -1.00 -6.45
N LEU A 47 10.36 -1.78 -5.39
CA LEU A 47 9.23 -2.14 -4.53
C LEU A 47 8.92 -1.01 -3.57
N PRO A 48 7.69 -0.49 -3.60
CA PRO A 48 7.31 0.52 -2.61
C PRO A 48 7.00 -0.11 -1.27
N HIS A 49 7.03 0.70 -0.23
CA HIS A 49 6.63 0.26 1.11
C HIS A 49 5.12 0.33 1.28
N LEU A 50 4.46 1.15 0.46
CA LEU A 50 3.00 1.29 0.49
C LEU A 50 2.53 1.88 -0.82
N ILE A 51 1.32 1.52 -1.24
CA ILE A 51 0.71 2.04 -2.47
C ILE A 51 -0.61 2.71 -2.12
N VAL A 52 -0.76 3.97 -2.53
CA VAL A 52 -2.05 4.67 -2.50
C VAL A 52 -2.63 4.57 -3.91
N LEU A 53 -3.81 4.02 -4.04
CA LEU A 53 -4.32 3.52 -5.32
C LEU A 53 -5.75 3.97 -5.55
N ASP A 54 -5.96 4.71 -6.64
CA ASP A 54 -7.32 5.04 -7.09
C ASP A 54 -7.90 3.84 -7.85
N ILE A 55 -9.20 3.67 -7.75
CA ILE A 55 -9.91 2.63 -8.49
C ILE A 55 -10.19 3.09 -9.92
N MET A 56 -10.55 4.35 -10.10
CA MET A 56 -10.99 4.88 -11.39
C MET A 56 -9.79 5.35 -12.20
N LEU A 57 -9.10 4.40 -12.83
CA LEU A 57 -7.93 4.68 -13.65
C LEU A 57 -8.28 4.55 -15.13
N PRO A 58 -7.52 5.19 -16.05
CA PRO A 58 -7.91 5.24 -17.45
C PRO A 58 -7.73 3.94 -18.22
N ASP A 59 -6.86 3.03 -17.77
CA ASP A 59 -6.60 1.79 -18.51
C ASP A 59 -7.25 0.58 -17.82
N ILE A 60 -6.71 0.15 -16.68
CA ILE A 60 -7.30 -0.93 -15.88
C ILE A 60 -7.71 -0.32 -14.54
N ASP A 61 -8.75 -0.86 -13.92
CA ASP A 61 -9.20 -0.24 -12.67
C ASP A 61 -8.30 -0.66 -11.51
N GLY A 62 -8.42 0.07 -10.39
CA GLY A 62 -7.57 -0.16 -9.25
C GLY A 62 -7.77 -1.52 -8.60
N TYR A 63 -8.95 -2.09 -8.69
CA TYR A 63 -9.16 -3.45 -8.16
C TYR A 63 -8.30 -4.45 -8.92
N GLU A 64 -8.18 -4.30 -10.23
CA GLU A 64 -7.36 -5.18 -11.05
C GLU A 64 -5.88 -4.99 -10.72
N VAL A 65 -5.45 -3.74 -10.51
CA VAL A 65 -4.08 -3.48 -10.08
C VAL A 65 -3.80 -4.19 -8.75
N CYS A 66 -4.70 -4.07 -7.78
CA CYS A 66 -4.54 -4.71 -6.49
C CYS A 66 -4.50 -6.22 -6.62
N ARG A 67 -5.37 -6.78 -7.47
CA ARG A 67 -5.42 -8.23 -7.70
C ARG A 67 -4.09 -8.73 -8.26
N ASN A 68 -3.52 -8.00 -9.22
CA ASN A 68 -2.22 -8.36 -9.78
C ASN A 68 -1.12 -8.30 -8.72
N LEU A 69 -1.15 -7.28 -7.87
CA LEU A 69 -0.16 -7.16 -6.79
C LEU A 69 -0.26 -8.33 -5.82
N ARG A 70 -1.48 -8.76 -5.50
CA ARG A 70 -1.69 -9.83 -4.52
C ARG A 70 -1.31 -11.21 -5.04
N THR A 71 -1.32 -11.39 -6.37
CA THR A 71 -0.96 -12.69 -6.94
C THR A 71 0.53 -12.82 -7.25
N ASN A 72 1.29 -11.76 -7.10
CA ASN A 72 2.75 -11.77 -7.31
C ASN A 72 3.44 -11.82 -5.96
N MET A 73 4.29 -12.82 -5.73
CA MET A 73 4.94 -13.02 -4.43
C MET A 73 5.77 -11.83 -4.01
N ARG A 74 6.35 -11.09 -4.96
CA ARG A 74 7.18 -9.94 -4.61
C ARG A 74 6.38 -8.78 -4.07
N THR A 75 5.10 -8.66 -4.46
CA THR A 75 4.27 -7.51 -4.12
C THR A 75 3.08 -7.88 -3.24
N SER A 76 2.86 -9.16 -2.97
CA SER A 76 1.66 -9.61 -2.29
C SER A 76 1.52 -9.07 -0.87
N HIS A 77 2.62 -8.67 -0.26
CA HIS A 77 2.64 -8.18 1.13
C HIS A 77 2.61 -6.66 1.23
N ILE A 78 2.67 -5.94 0.10
CA ILE A 78 2.73 -4.48 0.14
C ILE A 78 1.37 -3.93 0.54
N PRO A 79 1.29 -3.09 1.57
CA PRO A 79 0.01 -2.51 1.96
C PRO A 79 -0.54 -1.58 0.89
N VAL A 80 -1.84 -1.64 0.68
CA VAL A 80 -2.55 -0.83 -0.30
C VAL A 80 -3.66 -0.05 0.41
N ILE A 81 -3.72 1.24 0.17
CA ILE A 81 -4.80 2.09 0.63
C ILE A 81 -5.51 2.61 -0.62
N PHE A 82 -6.80 2.27 -0.76
CA PHE A 82 -7.60 2.85 -1.85
C PHE A 82 -7.98 4.28 -1.51
N LEU A 83 -7.80 5.19 -2.46
CA LEU A 83 -8.17 6.59 -2.32
C LEU A 83 -8.96 6.97 -3.58
N THR A 84 -10.30 7.02 -3.48
CA THR A 84 -11.12 7.03 -4.66
C THR A 84 -12.45 7.75 -4.42
N GLN A 85 -13.12 8.10 -5.51
CA GLN A 85 -14.48 8.67 -5.44
C GLN A 85 -15.56 7.60 -5.24
N LYS A 86 -15.24 6.33 -5.42
CA LYS A 86 -16.21 5.25 -5.22
C LYS A 86 -16.45 5.07 -3.73
N ASP A 87 -17.66 5.38 -3.28
CA ASP A 87 -17.95 5.40 -1.84
C ASP A 87 -19.07 4.46 -1.42
N GLU A 88 -19.56 3.63 -2.32
CA GLU A 88 -20.62 2.69 -1.95
C GLU A 88 -20.06 1.58 -1.11
N ARG A 89 -20.92 1.05 -0.23
CA ARG A 89 -20.51 -0.01 0.68
C ARG A 89 -19.94 -1.23 -0.06
N SER A 90 -20.57 -1.58 -1.19
CA SER A 90 -20.09 -2.73 -1.97
C SER A 90 -18.69 -2.49 -2.52
N ASP A 91 -18.38 -1.26 -2.93
CA ASP A 91 -17.04 -0.92 -3.41
C ASP A 91 -16.02 -1.07 -2.29
N LYS A 92 -16.35 -0.59 -1.10
CA LYS A 92 -15.44 -0.67 0.03
C LYS A 92 -15.18 -2.11 0.45
N LEU A 93 -16.24 -2.93 0.46
CA LEU A 93 -16.10 -4.34 0.81
C LEU A 93 -15.25 -5.07 -0.22
N GLN A 94 -15.42 -4.76 -1.50
CA GLN A 94 -14.62 -5.38 -2.55
C GLN A 94 -13.14 -5.05 -2.36
N GLY A 95 -12.82 -3.78 -2.05
CA GLY A 95 -11.45 -3.39 -1.82
C GLY A 95 -10.83 -4.12 -0.65
N LEU A 96 -11.56 -4.22 0.45
CA LEU A 96 -11.06 -4.90 1.64
C LEU A 96 -10.89 -6.40 1.40
N GLU A 97 -11.79 -7.02 0.63
CA GLU A 97 -11.66 -8.43 0.28
C GLU A 97 -10.41 -8.72 -0.54
N LEU A 98 -9.94 -7.74 -1.29
CA LEU A 98 -8.69 -7.87 -2.06
C LEU A 98 -7.45 -7.66 -1.20
N GLY A 99 -7.63 -7.48 0.10
CA GLY A 99 -6.52 -7.34 1.03
C GLY A 99 -6.01 -5.91 1.18
N ALA A 100 -6.84 -4.93 0.84
CA ALA A 100 -6.47 -3.54 1.09
C ALA A 100 -6.42 -3.27 2.58
N ASP A 101 -5.46 -2.46 2.99
CA ASP A 101 -5.32 -2.07 4.40
C ASP A 101 -6.35 -1.04 4.79
N ASP A 102 -6.78 -0.21 3.84
CA ASP A 102 -7.73 0.85 4.13
C ASP A 102 -8.42 1.31 2.86
N TYR A 103 -9.50 2.04 3.02
CA TYR A 103 -10.30 2.54 1.90
C TYR A 103 -10.79 3.93 2.28
N ILE A 104 -10.30 4.94 1.59
CA ILE A 104 -10.59 6.34 1.89
C ILE A 104 -11.31 6.96 0.69
N THR A 105 -12.43 7.63 0.95
CA THR A 105 -13.25 8.22 -0.09
C THR A 105 -12.88 9.69 -0.32
N LYS A 106 -12.81 10.10 -1.56
CA LYS A 106 -12.63 11.52 -1.91
C LYS A 106 -13.96 12.26 -1.79
N PRO A 107 -13.99 13.52 -1.37
CA PRO A 107 -12.85 14.30 -0.88
C PRO A 107 -12.37 13.81 0.47
N PHE A 108 -11.08 13.90 0.71
CA PHE A 108 -10.46 13.31 1.90
C PHE A 108 -9.72 14.37 2.71
N ASP A 109 -9.46 14.03 3.97
CA ASP A 109 -8.63 14.83 4.87
C ASP A 109 -7.20 14.34 4.75
N ILE A 110 -6.28 15.23 4.36
CA ILE A 110 -4.89 14.83 4.13
C ILE A 110 -4.22 14.36 5.43
N GLU A 111 -4.63 14.91 6.57
CA GLU A 111 -4.10 14.45 7.85
C GLU A 111 -4.57 13.04 8.17
N GLU A 112 -5.81 12.71 7.82
CA GLU A 112 -6.30 11.36 8.00
C GLU A 112 -5.52 10.39 7.11
N LEU A 113 -5.30 10.75 5.85
CA LEU A 113 -4.53 9.91 4.94
C LEU A 113 -3.12 9.69 5.48
N LYS A 114 -2.49 10.75 5.99
CA LYS A 114 -1.17 10.64 6.60
C LYS A 114 -1.14 9.60 7.71
N LEU A 115 -2.10 9.66 8.61
CA LEU A 115 -2.15 8.73 9.74
C LEU A 115 -2.39 7.30 9.28
N ARG A 116 -3.22 7.11 8.26
CA ARG A 116 -3.47 5.78 7.71
C ARG A 116 -2.24 5.20 7.04
N VAL A 117 -1.52 6.04 6.28
CA VAL A 117 -0.27 5.63 5.63
C VAL A 117 0.76 5.21 6.67
N GLN A 118 0.97 6.05 7.68
CA GLN A 118 1.96 5.76 8.71
C GLN A 118 1.59 4.50 9.49
N GLY A 119 0.31 4.32 9.79
CA GLY A 119 -0.16 3.15 10.51
C GLY A 119 0.01 1.86 9.70
N ALA A 120 -0.28 1.92 8.41
CA ALA A 120 -0.14 0.74 7.55
C ALA A 120 1.32 0.32 7.42
N ILE A 121 2.23 1.28 7.29
CA ILE A 121 3.65 0.98 7.21
C ILE A 121 4.14 0.35 8.51
N ARG A 122 3.74 0.89 9.66
CA ARG A 122 4.14 0.32 10.94
C ARG A 122 3.62 -1.11 11.11
N ARG A 123 2.38 -1.38 10.69
CA ARG A 123 1.84 -2.74 10.79
C ARG A 123 2.61 -3.70 9.89
N ALA A 124 2.95 -3.27 8.68
CA ALA A 124 3.70 -4.11 7.75
C ALA A 124 5.09 -4.42 8.31
N GLU A 125 5.74 -3.46 8.93
CA GLU A 125 7.05 -3.68 9.54
C GLU A 125 6.97 -4.68 10.68
N ARG A 126 5.95 -4.58 11.52
CA ARG A 126 5.78 -5.53 12.63
C ARG A 126 5.50 -6.94 12.11
N GLU A 127 4.66 -7.05 11.10
CA GLU A 127 4.35 -8.36 10.52
C GLU A 127 5.59 -9.00 9.89
N SER A 128 6.41 -8.19 9.23
CA SER A 128 7.65 -8.67 8.63
C SER A 128 8.60 -9.22 9.69
N LEU A 129 8.68 -8.56 10.83
CA LEU A 129 9.57 -8.99 11.91
C LEU A 129 9.11 -10.27 12.58
N THR A 130 7.80 -10.52 12.58
CA THR A 130 7.24 -11.66 13.30
C THR A 130 6.91 -12.85 12.41
N ASP A 131 6.93 -12.67 11.09
CA ASP A 131 6.55 -13.72 10.14
C ASP A 131 7.71 -14.69 9.96
N PRO A 132 7.56 -15.96 10.36
CA PRO A 132 8.66 -16.92 10.21
C PRO A 132 9.05 -17.17 8.76
N ARG A 133 8.15 -16.91 7.81
CA ARG A 133 8.47 -17.07 6.40
C ARG A 133 9.39 -15.99 5.87
N SER A 134 9.56 -14.92 6.60
CA SER A 134 10.43 -13.85 6.15
C SER A 134 11.90 -14.24 6.24
N GLY A 135 12.19 -15.31 6.93
CA GLY A 135 13.54 -15.83 7.01
C GLY A 135 14.44 -15.04 7.85
N LEU A 136 14.02 -14.30 8.43
CA LEU A 136 14.86 -13.50 9.10
C LEU A 136 15.11 -13.69 10.44
N PRO A 137 15.43 -13.95 10.52
CA PRO A 137 15.47 -14.32 11.50
C PRO A 137 15.09 -13.75 12.33
N ALA A 138 15.06 -13.79 12.19
CA ALA A 138 14.60 -13.40 12.74
C ALA A 138 14.82 -12.96 13.29
N GLY A 139 15.00 -12.96 13.17
CA GLY A 139 14.78 -12.57 13.57
C GLY A 139 14.71 -12.36 13.69
N ARG A 140 14.69 -12.75 13.56
CA ARG A 140 14.07 -12.92 13.66
C ARG A 140 13.84 -13.53 13.98
N LEU A 141 13.72 -14.08 14.35
CA LEU A 141 12.95 -14.73 14.68
C LEU A 141 12.71 -15.22 15.15
N ILE A 142 12.69 -15.57 15.47
CA ILE A 142 11.86 -16.06 15.91
C ILE A 142 11.47 -16.22 16.30
N GLU A 143 11.38 -16.55 16.45
CA GLU A 143 10.28 -16.77 16.75
C GLU A 143 9.76 -16.94 16.88
N ASN A 144 10.28 -17.17 16.91
CA ASN A 144 9.16 -17.44 17.00
C ASN A 144 8.89 -17.72 17.16
N ARG A 145 9.28 -17.71 17.37
CA ARG A 145 8.40 -18.10 17.60
C ARG A 145 7.91 -18.10 17.99
N LEU A 146 8.30 -18.07 17.74
CA LEU A 146 7.24 -18.12 17.91
C LEU A 146 6.58 -18.08 18.08
N ARG A 147 6.85 -18.10 18.31
CA ARG A 147 5.86 -18.14 18.34
C ARG A 147 5.23 -18.13 18.21
N GLU A 148 5.70 -18.17 18.02
CA GLU A 148 4.88 -18.20 17.76
C GLU A 148 4.46 -18.02 17.66
N ILE A 149 4.94 -17.79 17.65
CA ILE A 149 4.22 -17.73 17.55
C ILE A 149 3.55 -17.58 17.57
N ILE A 150 3.53 -17.33 17.62
CA ILE A 150 2.63 -17.27 17.67
C ILE A 150 1.81 -17.11 17.58
N ARG A 151 1.46 -16.87 17.47
CA ARG A 151 0.49 -16.86 17.41
C ARG A 151 -0.24 -16.62 17.32
N GLU A 152 -0.21 -16.40 17.14
CA GLU A 152 -0.94 -16.19 16.99
C GLU A 152 -1.40 -15.91 16.49
N LYS A 153 -1.63 -15.73 16.25
CA LYS A 153 -2.23 -15.54 15.81
C LYS A 153 -2.94 -15.68 15.68
#